data_0e728fb909b0128935fd5c6311c73f46
#
_entry.id   0e728fb909b0128935fd5c6311c73f46
#
_cell.length_a   1.000
_cell.length_b   1.000
_cell.length_c   1.000
_cell.angle_alpha   90.00
_cell.angle_beta   90.00
_cell.angle_gamma   90.00
#
_symmetry.space_group_name_H-M   'P 1'
#
loop_
_entity.id
_entity.type
_entity.pdbx_description
1 polymer ?
#
loop_
_entity_poly.entity_id
_entity_poly.type
_entity_poly.pdbx_seq_one_letter_code
_entity_poly.pdbx_strand_id
1 'polypeptide(L)'
;MFDFFKKKAAVDFSNPLNINKNSMIEFHLKELELDGFFTFEKIIQMEVGKRPFTRYLLYSKADESEYIFEVYSPEEEGVAFETYMYFLDDTIPFSEEFLNVAGQKYLSTPDGTEYERCIMPECDYRIDGVHGRVKVLDLNSGKVTREVEVEVWDYQRDADGIIEYLNVEMMKDDGMFRIFIGQRFEGAHYKVYQGLDKN
;
A
#
# COMPACT_ATOMS: atom_id res chain seq x y z
N MET A 1 15.64 32.67 -35.04
CA MET A 1 14.53 31.76 -34.64
C MET A 1 15.19 30.58 -33.98
N PHE A 2 15.35 30.63 -32.65
CA PHE A 2 16.00 29.55 -31.89
C PHE A 2 14.91 28.64 -31.31
N ASP A 3 14.77 27.45 -31.91
CA ASP A 3 13.95 26.39 -31.42
C ASP A 3 14.61 25.82 -30.15
N PHE A 4 14.09 26.18 -29.02
CA PHE A 4 14.40 25.50 -27.76
C PHE A 4 13.76 24.12 -27.81
N PHE A 5 14.52 23.13 -28.22
CA PHE A 5 14.21 21.73 -27.93
C PHE A 5 14.18 21.56 -26.40
N LYS A 6 13.00 21.68 -25.80
CA LYS A 6 12.79 21.20 -24.43
C LYS A 6 13.06 19.70 -24.47
N LYS A 7 14.26 19.29 -24.04
CA LYS A 7 14.52 17.89 -23.68
C LYS A 7 13.42 17.52 -22.68
N LYS A 8 12.51 16.61 -23.08
CA LYS A 8 11.67 15.93 -22.09
C LYS A 8 12.63 15.34 -21.08
N ALA A 9 12.48 15.69 -19.80
CA ALA A 9 13.24 15.05 -18.73
C ALA A 9 13.06 13.54 -18.91
N ALA A 10 14.16 12.80 -18.88
CA ALA A 10 14.08 11.35 -18.90
C ALA A 10 13.25 10.93 -17.68
N VAL A 11 12.24 10.09 -17.90
CA VAL A 11 11.43 9.55 -16.80
C VAL A 11 12.35 8.66 -16.00
N ASP A 12 12.45 8.93 -14.72
CA ASP A 12 13.21 8.08 -13.79
C ASP A 12 12.39 6.81 -13.53
N PHE A 13 12.82 5.72 -14.14
CA PHE A 13 12.18 4.41 -14.02
C PHE A 13 12.43 3.74 -12.68
N SER A 14 13.37 4.23 -11.87
CA SER A 14 13.62 3.76 -10.52
C SER A 14 12.65 4.35 -9.50
N ASN A 15 11.94 5.42 -9.85
CA ASN A 15 10.98 6.07 -8.99
C ASN A 15 9.63 5.32 -9.02
N PRO A 16 9.24 4.63 -7.94
CA PRO A 16 7.99 3.86 -7.89
C PRO A 16 6.72 4.71 -7.95
N LEU A 17 6.83 6.05 -7.87
CA LEU A 17 5.69 6.95 -8.02
C LEU A 17 5.42 7.33 -9.49
N ASN A 18 6.29 6.96 -10.42
CA ASN A 18 6.13 7.21 -11.86
C ASN A 18 5.39 6.10 -12.62
N ILE A 19 4.63 5.28 -11.90
CA ILE A 19 3.89 4.13 -12.45
C ILE A 19 2.65 4.63 -13.20
N ASN A 20 2.40 4.06 -14.38
CA ASN A 20 1.24 4.32 -15.21
C ASN A 20 0.62 3.01 -15.73
N LYS A 21 -0.49 3.10 -16.47
CA LYS A 21 -1.26 1.95 -16.99
C LYS A 21 -0.48 0.93 -17.82
N ASN A 22 0.64 1.35 -18.44
CA ASN A 22 1.46 0.49 -19.30
C ASN A 22 2.68 -0.04 -18.54
N SER A 23 2.83 0.31 -17.28
CA SER A 23 3.93 -0.15 -16.45
C SER A 23 3.71 -1.60 -16.03
N MET A 24 4.80 -2.31 -15.85
CA MET A 24 4.86 -3.59 -15.14
C MET A 24 5.88 -3.45 -14.02
N ILE A 25 5.72 -4.19 -12.97
CA ILE A 25 6.69 -4.31 -11.91
C ILE A 25 7.14 -5.76 -11.80
N GLU A 26 8.44 -5.97 -11.68
CA GLU A 26 9.05 -7.26 -11.40
C GLU A 26 9.52 -7.24 -9.96
N PHE A 27 9.12 -8.23 -9.19
CA PHE A 27 9.58 -8.44 -7.83
C PHE A 27 10.53 -9.63 -7.75
N HIS A 28 11.48 -9.52 -6.83
CA HIS A 28 12.44 -10.57 -6.46
C HIS A 28 12.38 -10.81 -4.94
N LEU A 29 11.19 -11.13 -4.45
CA LEU A 29 10.87 -11.33 -3.03
C LEU A 29 10.60 -12.82 -2.78
N LYS A 30 11.62 -13.65 -2.88
CA LYS A 30 11.51 -15.12 -2.72
C LYS A 30 10.98 -15.53 -1.35
N GLU A 31 11.27 -14.75 -0.33
CA GLU A 31 10.81 -14.98 1.05
C GLU A 31 9.29 -14.81 1.20
N LEU A 32 8.67 -14.03 0.31
CA LEU A 32 7.23 -13.84 0.23
C LEU A 32 6.58 -14.65 -0.90
N GLU A 33 7.34 -15.56 -1.53
CA GLU A 33 6.91 -16.28 -2.75
C GLU A 33 6.51 -15.36 -3.92
N LEU A 34 6.95 -14.09 -3.86
CA LEU A 34 6.68 -13.07 -4.86
C LEU A 34 7.88 -12.90 -5.79
N ASP A 35 7.97 -13.79 -6.78
CA ASP A 35 9.01 -13.73 -7.83
C ASP A 35 8.32 -13.73 -9.19
N GLY A 36 8.34 -12.57 -9.88
CA GLY A 36 7.70 -12.46 -11.17
C GLY A 36 7.22 -11.08 -11.55
N PHE A 37 6.39 -11.04 -12.60
CA PHE A 37 5.87 -9.83 -13.21
C PHE A 37 4.40 -9.60 -12.84
N PHE A 38 4.10 -8.37 -12.43
CA PHE A 38 2.78 -7.93 -12.06
C PHE A 38 2.34 -6.74 -12.91
N THR A 39 1.05 -6.66 -13.19
CA THR A 39 0.43 -5.51 -13.82
C THR A 39 -0.31 -4.67 -12.80
N PHE A 40 -0.46 -3.38 -13.09
CA PHE A 40 -1.18 -2.45 -12.22
C PHE A 40 -2.64 -2.36 -12.63
N GLU A 41 -3.54 -2.43 -11.65
CA GLU A 41 -4.97 -2.28 -11.87
C GLU A 41 -5.51 -0.93 -11.40
N LYS A 42 -5.03 -0.46 -10.26
CA LYS A 42 -5.48 0.81 -9.65
C LYS A 42 -4.34 1.53 -8.97
N ILE A 43 -4.45 2.85 -8.91
CA ILE A 43 -3.63 3.70 -8.06
C ILE A 43 -4.53 4.25 -6.97
N ILE A 44 -4.10 4.12 -5.72
CA ILE A 44 -4.83 4.57 -4.54
C ILE A 44 -3.91 5.51 -3.77
N GLN A 45 -4.31 6.76 -3.60
CA GLN A 45 -3.61 7.70 -2.72
C GLN A 45 -4.27 7.68 -1.35
N MET A 46 -3.46 7.51 -0.32
CA MET A 46 -3.90 7.47 1.06
C MET A 46 -3.37 8.70 1.80
N GLU A 47 -4.28 9.42 2.45
CA GLU A 47 -3.97 10.54 3.34
C GLU A 47 -4.38 10.12 4.76
N VAL A 48 -3.57 9.25 5.38
CA VAL A 48 -3.79 8.73 6.73
C VAL A 48 -2.66 9.19 7.63
N GLY A 49 -3.00 9.76 8.77
CA GLY A 49 -2.01 10.30 9.68
C GLY A 49 -1.26 11.51 9.11
N LYS A 50 0.04 11.59 9.38
CA LYS A 50 0.88 12.75 9.01
C LYS A 50 1.58 12.61 7.66
N ARG A 51 1.67 11.41 7.11
CA ARG A 51 2.46 11.12 5.91
C ARG A 51 1.62 10.43 4.85
N PRO A 52 1.32 11.11 3.74
CA PRO A 52 0.58 10.49 2.65
C PRO A 52 1.42 9.42 1.96
N PHE A 53 0.77 8.41 1.43
CA PHE A 53 1.40 7.33 0.68
C PHE A 53 0.55 6.91 -0.52
N THR A 54 1.16 6.19 -1.43
CA THR A 54 0.50 5.67 -2.64
C THR A 54 0.48 4.15 -2.59
N ARG A 55 -0.67 3.56 -2.85
CA ARG A 55 -0.86 2.13 -3.05
C ARG A 55 -1.14 1.83 -4.51
N TYR A 56 -0.55 0.77 -4.98
CA TYR A 56 -0.82 0.19 -6.27
C TYR A 56 -1.46 -1.17 -6.07
N LEU A 57 -2.66 -1.34 -6.61
CA LEU A 57 -3.25 -2.67 -6.70
C LEU A 57 -2.56 -3.40 -7.85
N LEU A 58 -1.96 -4.52 -7.54
CA LEU A 58 -1.20 -5.36 -8.45
C LEU A 58 -1.97 -6.65 -8.72
N TYR A 59 -1.86 -7.13 -9.93
CA TYR A 59 -2.39 -8.43 -10.33
C TYR A 59 -1.30 -9.31 -10.90
N SER A 60 -1.19 -10.51 -10.37
CA SER A 60 -0.34 -11.57 -10.89
C SER A 60 -1.15 -12.45 -11.83
N LYS A 61 -0.72 -12.53 -13.10
CA LYS A 61 -1.35 -13.42 -14.09
C LYS A 61 -0.97 -14.89 -13.91
N ALA A 62 0.07 -15.16 -13.13
CA ALA A 62 0.59 -16.50 -12.94
C ALA A 62 -0.28 -17.35 -11.99
N ASP A 63 -0.80 -16.72 -10.95
CA ASP A 63 -1.57 -17.35 -9.87
C ASP A 63 -2.93 -16.68 -9.61
N GLU A 64 -3.30 -15.67 -10.41
CA GLU A 64 -4.54 -14.90 -10.29
C GLU A 64 -4.70 -14.19 -8.94
N SER A 65 -3.59 -13.84 -8.29
CA SER A 65 -3.57 -13.20 -6.98
C SER A 65 -3.48 -11.68 -7.08
N GLU A 66 -4.08 -11.00 -6.10
CA GLU A 66 -4.02 -9.55 -5.93
C GLU A 66 -3.14 -9.19 -4.74
N TYR A 67 -2.31 -8.16 -4.93
CA TYR A 67 -1.41 -7.62 -3.91
C TYR A 67 -1.50 -6.11 -3.89
N ILE A 68 -1.10 -5.52 -2.77
CA ILE A 68 -0.97 -4.08 -2.61
C ILE A 68 0.50 -3.73 -2.41
N PHE A 69 1.05 -3.01 -3.36
CA PHE A 69 2.36 -2.39 -3.25
C PHE A 69 2.20 -0.97 -2.72
N GLU A 70 2.64 -0.73 -1.49
CA GLU A 70 2.55 0.54 -0.80
C GLU A 70 3.88 1.27 -0.83
N VAL A 71 3.84 2.57 -1.14
CA VAL A 71 5.02 3.42 -1.33
C VAL A 71 4.86 4.72 -0.57
N TYR A 72 5.76 4.98 0.35
CA TYR A 72 5.92 6.28 0.99
C TYR A 72 6.99 7.09 0.28
N SER A 73 6.68 8.35 -0.02
CA SER A 73 7.68 9.28 -0.52
C SER A 73 8.74 9.54 0.55
N PRO A 74 10.02 9.63 0.18
CA PRO A 74 11.06 10.03 1.12
C PRO A 74 10.79 11.45 1.61
N GLU A 75 11.11 11.74 2.87
CA GLU A 75 10.97 13.07 3.46
C GLU A 75 12.06 14.03 2.97
N GLU A 76 13.21 13.48 2.59
CA GLU A 76 14.37 14.22 2.10
C GLU A 76 14.84 13.68 0.76
N GLU A 77 15.41 14.56 -0.08
CA GLU A 77 16.01 14.17 -1.36
C GLU A 77 17.21 13.23 -1.14
N GLY A 78 17.26 12.15 -1.91
CA GLY A 78 18.33 11.15 -1.83
C GLY A 78 18.11 10.04 -0.80
N VAL A 79 17.04 10.08 -0.03
CA VAL A 79 16.60 8.99 0.84
C VAL A 79 15.81 7.97 0.01
N ALA A 80 15.97 6.70 0.32
CA ALA A 80 15.22 5.63 -0.35
C ALA A 80 13.73 5.69 -0.04
N PHE A 81 12.90 5.23 -0.98
CA PHE A 81 11.48 5.02 -0.75
C PHE A 81 11.28 3.94 0.30
N GLU A 82 10.33 4.15 1.17
CA GLU A 82 9.87 3.15 2.10
C GLU A 82 8.73 2.38 1.43
N THR A 83 8.87 1.06 1.33
CA THR A 83 7.97 0.22 0.54
C THR A 83 7.51 -1.00 1.32
N TYR A 84 6.24 -1.35 1.12
CA TYR A 84 5.59 -2.50 1.73
C TYR A 84 4.84 -3.30 0.68
N MET A 85 4.72 -4.60 0.90
CA MET A 85 3.84 -5.48 0.16
C MET A 85 2.81 -6.05 1.11
N TYR A 86 1.53 -5.90 0.75
CA TYR A 86 0.40 -6.44 1.49
C TYR A 86 -0.42 -7.37 0.59
N PHE A 87 -1.08 -8.31 1.22
CA PHE A 87 -2.16 -9.09 0.64
C PHE A 87 -3.42 -8.95 1.50
N LEU A 88 -4.58 -9.08 0.88
CA LEU A 88 -5.85 -9.10 1.60
C LEU A 88 -6.02 -10.45 2.26
N ASP A 89 -6.03 -10.47 3.59
CA ASP A 89 -6.23 -11.67 4.41
C ASP A 89 -7.71 -11.97 4.61
N ASP A 90 -8.49 -10.94 5.01
CA ASP A 90 -9.92 -11.10 5.28
C ASP A 90 -10.73 -9.82 5.01
N THR A 91 -12.03 -10.00 4.86
CA THR A 91 -13.00 -8.91 4.74
C THR A 91 -14.21 -9.19 5.62
N ILE A 92 -14.43 -8.35 6.62
CA ILE A 92 -15.43 -8.54 7.68
C ILE A 92 -16.48 -7.42 7.59
N PRO A 93 -17.79 -7.72 7.56
CA PRO A 93 -18.84 -6.71 7.66
C PRO A 93 -18.70 -5.91 8.97
N PHE A 94 -19.09 -4.62 8.90
CA PHE A 94 -19.08 -3.78 10.10
C PHE A 94 -19.90 -4.42 11.23
N SER A 95 -19.28 -4.47 12.40
CA SER A 95 -19.94 -4.75 13.68
C SER A 95 -19.26 -3.97 14.80
N GLU A 96 -20.01 -3.56 15.79
CA GLU A 96 -19.46 -2.92 17.00
C GLU A 96 -18.52 -3.88 17.76
N GLU A 97 -18.79 -5.18 17.71
CA GLU A 97 -17.95 -6.19 18.31
C GLU A 97 -16.55 -6.19 17.68
N PHE A 98 -16.46 -6.23 16.33
CA PHE A 98 -15.17 -6.20 15.65
C PHE A 98 -14.47 -4.84 15.78
N LEU A 99 -15.22 -3.73 15.80
CA LEU A 99 -14.65 -2.41 16.08
C LEU A 99 -13.94 -2.37 17.44
N ASN A 100 -14.55 -2.96 18.47
CA ASN A 100 -13.93 -3.08 19.78
C ASN A 100 -12.68 -3.98 19.76
N VAL A 101 -12.67 -5.04 18.95
CA VAL A 101 -11.49 -5.89 18.76
C VAL A 101 -10.38 -5.11 18.03
N ALA A 102 -10.70 -4.43 16.94
CA ALA A 102 -9.77 -3.59 16.20
C ALA A 102 -9.19 -2.43 17.02
N GLY A 103 -9.88 -2.03 18.11
CA GLY A 103 -9.40 -1.00 19.03
C GLY A 103 -8.45 -1.48 20.13
N GLN A 104 -8.20 -2.80 20.25
CA GLN A 104 -7.39 -3.35 21.34
C GLN A 104 -5.89 -3.15 21.11
N LYS A 105 -5.13 -3.36 22.19
CA LYS A 105 -3.66 -3.36 22.14
C LYS A 105 -3.10 -4.51 21.31
N TYR A 106 -3.75 -5.66 21.39
CA TYR A 106 -3.37 -6.86 20.66
C TYR A 106 -4.52 -7.32 19.79
N LEU A 107 -4.22 -7.72 18.57
CA LEU A 107 -5.14 -8.36 17.64
C LEU A 107 -4.62 -9.74 17.31
N SER A 108 -5.48 -10.76 17.43
CA SER A 108 -5.13 -12.14 17.06
C SER A 108 -5.89 -12.54 15.80
N THR A 109 -5.17 -13.10 14.84
CA THR A 109 -5.74 -13.74 13.66
C THR A 109 -6.39 -15.08 14.01
N PRO A 110 -7.23 -15.68 13.14
CA PRO A 110 -7.93 -16.93 13.42
C PRO A 110 -7.00 -18.13 13.71
N ASP A 111 -5.78 -18.12 13.21
CA ASP A 111 -4.76 -19.14 13.47
C ASP A 111 -4.06 -18.95 14.83
N GLY A 112 -4.40 -17.90 15.58
CA GLY A 112 -3.85 -17.57 16.89
C GLY A 112 -2.57 -16.73 16.86
N THR A 113 -2.17 -16.22 15.70
CA THR A 113 -1.05 -15.29 15.59
C THR A 113 -1.43 -13.93 16.18
N GLU A 114 -0.62 -13.41 17.11
CA GLU A 114 -0.85 -12.15 17.80
C GLU A 114 0.01 -11.02 17.26
N TYR A 115 -0.63 -9.86 17.04
CA TYR A 115 0.01 -8.61 16.61
C TYR A 115 -0.20 -7.52 17.66
N GLU A 116 0.82 -6.73 17.94
CA GLU A 116 0.75 -5.59 18.85
C GLU A 116 0.47 -4.31 18.05
N ARG A 117 -0.46 -3.48 18.55
CA ARG A 117 -0.83 -2.21 17.91
C ARG A 117 0.36 -1.26 17.85
N CYS A 118 0.59 -0.69 16.67
CA CYS A 118 1.55 0.38 16.48
C CYS A 118 1.02 1.65 17.14
N ILE A 119 1.77 2.17 18.11
CA ILE A 119 1.42 3.39 18.84
C ILE A 119 2.38 4.48 18.42
N MET A 120 1.82 5.61 17.98
CA MET A 120 2.60 6.84 17.89
C MET A 120 3.04 7.25 19.29
N PRO A 121 4.26 7.76 19.50
CA PRO A 121 4.78 8.11 20.82
C PRO A 121 3.92 9.08 21.63
N GLU A 122 3.09 9.87 20.97
CA GLU A 122 2.22 10.85 21.61
C GLU A 122 0.77 10.36 21.78
N CYS A 123 0.47 9.11 21.44
CA CYS A 123 -0.89 8.57 21.48
C CYS A 123 -1.03 7.47 22.52
N ASP A 124 -2.04 7.61 23.38
CA ASP A 124 -2.53 6.49 24.17
C ASP A 124 -3.22 5.47 23.25
N TYR A 125 -3.37 4.24 23.75
CA TYR A 125 -4.20 3.24 23.09
C TYR A 125 -5.63 3.76 22.95
N ARG A 126 -6.08 3.89 21.72
CA ARG A 126 -7.42 4.37 21.39
C ARG A 126 -8.20 3.23 20.77
N ILE A 127 -9.50 3.19 21.09
CA ILE A 127 -10.45 2.33 20.38
C ILE A 127 -10.53 2.78 18.92
N ASP A 128 -10.60 4.10 18.70
CA ASP A 128 -10.66 4.68 17.35
C ASP A 128 -9.35 4.46 16.58
N GLY A 129 -9.50 4.17 15.31
CA GLY A 129 -8.38 4.16 14.37
C GLY A 129 -7.90 5.57 14.00
N VAL A 130 -6.93 5.63 13.14
CA VAL A 130 -6.47 6.89 12.54
C VAL A 130 -7.38 7.22 11.36
N HIS A 131 -8.06 8.38 11.44
CA HIS A 131 -8.90 8.86 10.35
C HIS A 131 -8.08 9.35 9.18
N GLY A 132 -8.55 9.05 7.97
CA GLY A 132 -7.90 9.45 6.74
C GLY A 132 -8.84 9.49 5.55
N ARG A 133 -8.25 9.67 4.38
CA ARG A 133 -8.93 9.69 3.09
C ARG A 133 -8.22 8.79 2.10
N VAL A 134 -9.04 8.14 1.29
CA VAL A 134 -8.62 7.30 0.17
C VAL A 134 -9.09 7.95 -1.12
N LYS A 135 -8.17 8.19 -2.05
CA LYS A 135 -8.48 8.67 -3.41
C LYS A 135 -8.08 7.60 -4.40
N VAL A 136 -9.05 7.06 -5.12
CA VAL A 136 -8.82 6.11 -6.21
C VAL A 136 -8.63 6.90 -7.50
N LEU A 137 -7.53 6.65 -8.19
CA LEU A 137 -7.17 7.32 -9.43
C LEU A 137 -7.37 6.38 -10.63
N ASP A 138 -7.90 6.92 -11.70
CA ASP A 138 -7.92 6.25 -12.99
C ASP A 138 -6.49 6.18 -13.57
N LEU A 139 -6.04 4.99 -13.92
CA LEU A 139 -4.69 4.73 -14.43
C LEU A 139 -4.36 5.46 -15.74
N ASN A 140 -5.39 5.79 -16.55
CA ASN A 140 -5.21 6.43 -17.85
C ASN A 140 -5.08 7.94 -17.75
N SER A 141 -5.94 8.55 -16.93
CA SER A 141 -6.07 10.00 -16.84
C SER A 141 -5.44 10.61 -15.59
N GLY A 142 -5.11 9.79 -14.58
CA GLY A 142 -4.67 10.25 -13.27
C GLY A 142 -5.73 11.02 -12.49
N LYS A 143 -6.99 11.03 -12.96
CA LYS A 143 -8.08 11.73 -12.28
C LYS A 143 -8.65 10.91 -11.15
N VAL A 144 -9.02 11.60 -10.07
CA VAL A 144 -9.74 10.96 -8.96
C VAL A 144 -11.11 10.50 -9.46
N THR A 145 -11.38 9.20 -9.32
CA THR A 145 -12.66 8.57 -9.68
C THR A 145 -13.52 8.30 -8.47
N ARG A 146 -12.93 8.17 -7.29
CA ARG A 146 -13.62 7.94 -6.02
C ARG A 146 -12.79 8.54 -4.89
N GLU A 147 -13.47 9.16 -3.94
CA GLU A 147 -12.86 9.62 -2.68
C GLU A 147 -13.74 9.14 -1.52
N VAL A 148 -13.10 8.54 -0.51
CA VAL A 148 -13.78 7.89 0.62
C VAL A 148 -13.04 8.20 1.91
N GLU A 149 -13.76 8.37 3.00
CA GLU A 149 -13.17 8.38 4.34
C GLU A 149 -12.82 6.96 4.77
N VAL A 150 -11.69 6.83 5.45
CA VAL A 150 -11.18 5.56 5.98
C VAL A 150 -10.77 5.75 7.42
N GLU A 151 -10.88 4.69 8.17
CA GLU A 151 -10.33 4.57 9.52
C GLU A 151 -9.39 3.36 9.55
N VAL A 152 -8.19 3.55 10.11
CA VAL A 152 -7.07 2.60 9.99
C VAL A 152 -6.50 2.27 11.36
N TRP A 153 -6.26 0.98 11.61
CA TRP A 153 -5.57 0.45 12.78
C TRP A 153 -4.36 -0.35 12.31
N ASP A 154 -3.17 0.07 12.73
CA ASP A 154 -1.92 -0.57 12.36
C ASP A 154 -1.37 -1.41 13.51
N TYR A 155 -0.96 -2.61 13.18
CA TYR A 155 -0.37 -3.58 14.09
C TYR A 155 0.92 -4.14 13.50
N GLN A 156 1.76 -4.69 14.36
CA GLN A 156 2.99 -5.35 13.96
C GLN A 156 3.33 -6.51 14.89
N ARG A 157 4.15 -7.42 14.37
CA ARG A 157 4.80 -8.45 15.18
C ARG A 157 6.22 -8.69 14.67
N ASP A 158 7.07 -9.23 15.52
CA ASP A 158 8.36 -9.80 15.11
C ASP A 158 8.14 -11.30 14.80
N ALA A 159 8.35 -11.68 13.55
CA ALA A 159 8.30 -13.04 13.05
C ALA A 159 9.73 -13.50 12.75
N ASP A 160 10.46 -14.00 13.75
CA ASP A 160 11.82 -14.49 13.65
C ASP A 160 12.83 -13.47 13.07
N GLY A 161 12.71 -12.21 13.49
CA GLY A 161 13.55 -11.09 13.05
C GLY A 161 13.05 -10.36 11.81
N ILE A 162 11.90 -10.74 11.26
CA ILE A 162 11.21 -10.05 10.20
C ILE A 162 9.97 -9.36 10.80
N ILE A 163 9.86 -8.05 10.60
CA ILE A 163 8.66 -7.34 11.05
C ILE A 163 7.53 -7.55 10.04
N GLU A 164 6.49 -8.20 10.51
CA GLU A 164 5.24 -8.36 9.78
C GLU A 164 4.22 -7.35 10.29
N TYR A 165 3.51 -6.73 9.36
CA TYR A 165 2.49 -5.71 9.63
C TYR A 165 1.11 -6.29 9.37
N LEU A 166 0.15 -5.93 10.22
CA LEU A 166 -1.26 -6.18 10.01
C LEU A 166 -1.97 -4.83 10.02
N ASN A 167 -2.66 -4.53 8.94
CA ASN A 167 -3.41 -3.28 8.77
C ASN A 167 -4.90 -3.60 8.68
N VAL A 168 -5.70 -2.98 9.55
CA VAL A 168 -7.16 -3.07 9.51
C VAL A 168 -7.69 -1.75 8.98
N GLU A 169 -8.51 -1.79 7.95
CA GLU A 169 -9.10 -0.61 7.33
C GLU A 169 -10.62 -0.73 7.30
N MET A 170 -11.30 0.34 7.68
CA MET A 170 -12.75 0.46 7.52
C MET A 170 -13.07 1.62 6.58
N MET A 171 -13.57 1.31 5.39
CA MET A 171 -14.08 2.29 4.45
C MET A 171 -15.49 2.73 4.87
N LYS A 172 -15.72 4.04 4.98
CA LYS A 172 -17.00 4.58 5.48
C LYS A 172 -18.17 4.37 4.52
N ASP A 173 -17.91 4.18 3.23
CA ASP A 173 -18.97 4.07 2.20
C ASP A 173 -19.52 2.65 2.02
N ASP A 174 -18.78 1.61 2.35
CA ASP A 174 -19.25 0.22 2.24
C ASP A 174 -19.40 -0.49 3.61
N GLY A 175 -18.87 0.11 4.66
CA GLY A 175 -18.98 -0.44 6.00
C GLY A 175 -18.29 -1.79 6.18
N MET A 176 -17.23 -2.04 5.41
CA MET A 176 -16.46 -3.27 5.50
C MET A 176 -15.11 -3.02 6.16
N PHE A 177 -14.73 -3.88 7.07
CA PHE A 177 -13.34 -3.99 7.49
C PHE A 177 -12.56 -4.85 6.50
N ARG A 178 -11.38 -4.40 6.13
CA ARG A 178 -10.40 -5.15 5.35
C ARG A 178 -9.16 -5.34 6.17
N ILE A 179 -8.70 -6.56 6.25
CA ILE A 179 -7.50 -6.94 7.00
C ILE A 179 -6.43 -7.28 5.98
N PHE A 180 -5.32 -6.57 6.06
CA PHE A 180 -4.17 -6.77 5.20
C PHE A 180 -2.99 -7.23 6.05
N ILE A 181 -2.28 -8.24 5.57
CA ILE A 181 -1.02 -8.69 6.15
C ILE A 181 0.08 -8.39 5.16
N GLY A 182 1.24 -7.91 5.65
CA GLY A 182 2.31 -7.51 4.77
C GLY A 182 3.65 -7.33 5.46
N GLN A 183 4.65 -7.03 4.65
CA GLN A 183 6.02 -6.83 5.10
C GLN A 183 6.65 -5.63 4.40
N ARG A 184 7.62 -5.01 5.09
CA ARG A 184 8.47 -3.99 4.51
C ARG A 184 9.60 -4.65 3.71
N PHE A 185 9.99 -4.02 2.60
CA PHE A 185 11.12 -4.45 1.81
C PHE A 185 11.88 -3.26 1.20
N GLU A 186 13.09 -3.50 0.73
CA GLU A 186 13.94 -2.46 0.18
C GLU A 186 13.82 -2.36 -1.35
N GLY A 187 14.12 -1.19 -1.91
CA GLY A 187 14.01 -0.90 -3.33
C GLY A 187 14.89 -1.76 -4.26
N ALA A 188 15.84 -2.52 -3.71
CA ALA A 188 16.63 -3.47 -4.49
C ALA A 188 15.84 -4.73 -4.92
N HIS A 189 14.67 -4.95 -4.35
CA HIS A 189 13.85 -6.14 -4.55
C HIS A 189 12.77 -5.97 -5.62
N TYR A 190 12.70 -4.81 -6.28
CA TYR A 190 11.75 -4.60 -7.37
C TYR A 190 12.36 -3.78 -8.50
N LYS A 191 11.75 -3.92 -9.68
CA LYS A 191 12.10 -3.14 -10.86
C LYS A 191 10.86 -2.75 -11.64
N VAL A 192 10.72 -1.46 -11.93
CA VAL A 192 9.59 -0.95 -12.70
C VAL A 192 9.97 -0.86 -14.18
N TYR A 193 9.13 -1.43 -15.04
CA TYR A 193 9.23 -1.33 -16.49
C TYR A 193 8.08 -0.49 -17.02
N GLN A 194 8.39 0.52 -17.80
CA GLN A 194 7.34 1.28 -18.47
C GLN A 194 7.05 0.67 -19.84
N GLY A 195 5.79 0.39 -20.10
CA GLY A 195 5.34 0.03 -21.43
C GLY A 195 5.53 1.20 -22.40
N LEU A 196 5.97 0.90 -23.61
CA LEU A 196 6.01 1.88 -24.68
C LEU A 196 4.58 2.23 -25.07
N ASP A 197 4.21 3.50 -24.95
CA ASP A 197 2.99 3.98 -25.60
C ASP A 197 3.14 3.70 -27.10
N LYS A 198 2.32 2.80 -27.63
CA LYS A 198 2.19 2.66 -29.08
C LYS A 198 1.45 3.90 -29.56
N ASN A 199 2.23 4.88 -30.07
CA ASN A 199 1.69 5.98 -30.86
C ASN A 199 0.95 5.47 -32.09
#